data_7e30b03e65ba99b25e29815e1ddcd3f6
#
_entry.id   7e30b03e65ba99b25e29815e1ddcd3f6
#
_cell.length_a   1.000
_cell.length_b   1.000
_cell.length_c   1.000
_cell.angle_alpha   90.00
_cell.angle_beta   90.00
_cell.angle_gamma   90.00
#
_symmetry.space_group_name_H-M   'P 1'
#
loop_
_entity.id
_entity.type
_entity.pdbx_description
1 polymer ?
#
loop_
_entity_poly.entity_id
_entity_poly.type
_entity_poly.pdbx_seq_one_letter_code
_entity_poly.pdbx_strand_id
1 'polypeptide(L)'
;MSKSKQKGTLAETAVADYLKQTFSAVERRTLSGAYDKGDIAGVPNCVIEVKNQRSYKIHEWMKETETERVNAAANLGVLVIKPNGVGVANVDKWWAVVSLETIRKLIEELESAKRLQSSRD
;
A
#
# COMPACT_ATOMS: atom_id res chain seq x y z
N MET A 1 -8.29 16.45 -17.60
CA MET A 1 -8.26 15.28 -16.70
C MET A 1 -9.58 15.21 -15.93
N SER A 2 -10.15 14.03 -15.79
CA SER A 2 -11.40 13.87 -15.06
C SER A 2 -11.18 14.07 -13.54
N LYS A 3 -12.27 14.39 -12.83
CA LYS A 3 -12.20 14.54 -11.35
C LYS A 3 -11.78 13.23 -10.69
N SER A 4 -12.20 12.08 -11.23
CA SER A 4 -11.81 10.76 -10.70
C SER A 4 -10.32 10.52 -10.81
N LYS A 5 -9.71 10.88 -11.94
CA LYS A 5 -8.25 10.77 -12.14
C LYS A 5 -7.50 11.72 -11.21
N GLN A 6 -8.00 12.94 -11.04
CA GLN A 6 -7.39 13.91 -10.12
C GLN A 6 -7.42 13.40 -8.68
N LYS A 7 -8.55 12.85 -8.24
CA LYS A 7 -8.68 12.27 -6.90
C LYS A 7 -7.71 11.10 -6.70
N GLY A 8 -7.59 10.24 -7.70
CA GLY A 8 -6.66 9.11 -7.64
C GLY A 8 -5.22 9.58 -7.53
N THR A 9 -4.82 10.50 -8.39
CA THR A 9 -3.46 11.06 -8.39
C THR A 9 -3.14 11.75 -7.07
N LEU A 10 -4.07 12.53 -6.53
CA LEU A 10 -3.90 13.21 -5.26
C LEU A 10 -3.65 12.22 -4.12
N ALA A 11 -4.43 11.14 -4.07
CA ALA A 11 -4.28 10.13 -3.04
C ALA A 11 -2.95 9.37 -3.18
N GLU A 12 -2.60 8.97 -4.40
CA GLU A 12 -1.33 8.28 -4.66
C GLU A 12 -0.14 9.15 -4.27
N THR A 13 -0.17 10.42 -4.59
CA THR A 13 0.88 11.37 -4.23
C THR A 13 1.00 11.52 -2.72
N ALA A 14 -0.12 11.63 -2.02
CA ALA A 14 -0.13 11.74 -0.56
C ALA A 14 0.49 10.51 0.10
N VAL A 15 0.15 9.31 -0.38
CA VAL A 15 0.72 8.06 0.14
C VAL A 15 2.22 7.98 -0.15
N ALA A 16 2.63 8.30 -1.38
CA ALA A 16 4.04 8.27 -1.76
C ALA A 16 4.86 9.23 -0.90
N ASP A 17 4.40 10.46 -0.73
CA ASP A 17 5.09 11.47 0.07
C ASP A 17 5.22 11.03 1.54
N TYR A 18 4.16 10.44 2.08
CA TYR A 18 4.18 9.94 3.45
C TYR A 18 5.19 8.80 3.63
N LEU A 19 5.15 7.81 2.76
CA LEU A 19 6.05 6.65 2.84
C LEU A 19 7.50 7.00 2.54
N LYS A 20 7.73 8.03 1.74
CA LYS A 20 9.08 8.49 1.41
C LYS A 20 9.86 8.96 2.63
N GLN A 21 9.19 9.36 3.69
CA GLN A 21 9.83 9.73 4.95
C GLN A 21 10.58 8.54 5.58
N THR A 22 10.11 7.32 5.32
CA THR A 22 10.72 6.09 5.82
C THR A 22 11.53 5.36 4.75
N PHE A 23 11.01 5.33 3.52
CA PHE A 23 11.61 4.60 2.40
C PHE A 23 11.99 5.59 1.30
N SER A 24 13.24 6.01 1.26
CA SER A 24 13.69 7.10 0.40
C SER A 24 13.52 6.86 -1.10
N ALA A 25 13.44 5.61 -1.54
CA ALA A 25 13.24 5.25 -2.94
C ALA A 25 11.78 5.28 -3.38
N VAL A 26 10.85 5.58 -2.48
CA VAL A 26 9.42 5.57 -2.78
C VAL A 26 9.06 6.67 -3.77
N GLU A 27 8.26 6.31 -4.75
CA GLU A 27 7.69 7.25 -5.71
C GLU A 27 6.36 6.72 -6.25
N ARG A 28 5.53 7.62 -6.75
CA ARG A 28 4.29 7.23 -7.42
C ARG A 28 4.66 6.56 -8.75
N ARG A 29 4.09 5.39 -8.98
CA ARG A 29 4.35 4.66 -10.22
C ARG A 29 3.45 5.20 -11.33
N THR A 30 4.03 5.57 -12.45
CA THR A 30 3.27 5.87 -13.66
C THR A 30 2.97 4.57 -14.38
N LEU A 31 1.75 4.44 -14.91
CA LEU A 31 1.37 3.27 -15.67
C LEU A 31 2.23 3.16 -16.92
N SER A 32 2.96 2.05 -17.04
CA SER A 32 3.74 1.73 -18.22
C SER A 32 3.81 0.21 -18.36
N GLY A 33 3.36 -0.32 -19.48
CA GLY A 33 3.45 -1.73 -19.79
C GLY A 33 2.19 -2.52 -19.50
N ALA A 34 2.23 -3.83 -19.80
CA ALA A 34 1.08 -4.73 -19.79
C ALA A 34 0.73 -5.28 -18.41
N TYR A 35 1.65 -5.19 -17.44
CA TYR A 35 1.45 -5.76 -16.11
C TYR A 35 1.39 -4.66 -15.05
N ASP A 36 0.26 -4.60 -14.37
CA ASP A 36 0.07 -3.66 -13.27
C ASP A 36 0.84 -4.19 -12.03
N LYS A 37 1.68 -3.34 -11.48
CA LYS A 37 2.50 -3.63 -10.29
C LYS A 37 2.16 -2.71 -9.11
N GLY A 38 0.98 -2.09 -9.16
CA GLY A 38 0.51 -1.17 -8.12
C GLY A 38 0.85 0.29 -8.40
N ASP A 39 0.39 1.15 -7.50
CA ASP A 39 0.46 2.61 -7.68
C ASP A 39 1.74 3.23 -7.13
N ILE A 40 2.40 2.56 -6.21
CA ILE A 40 3.56 3.08 -5.48
C ILE A 40 4.73 2.14 -5.67
N ALA A 41 5.88 2.67 -6.07
CA ALA A 41 7.13 1.93 -6.19
C ALA A 41 8.06 2.28 -5.02
N GLY A 42 9.03 1.42 -4.74
CA GLY A 42 10.12 1.74 -3.83
C GLY A 42 9.94 1.30 -2.38
N VAL A 43 8.82 0.66 -2.04
CA VAL A 43 8.67 0.01 -0.74
C VAL A 43 9.19 -1.42 -0.90
N PRO A 44 10.17 -1.86 -0.10
CA PRO A 44 10.78 -3.18 -0.31
C PRO A 44 9.79 -4.33 -0.22
N ASN A 45 9.78 -5.20 -1.23
CA ASN A 45 8.95 -6.41 -1.29
C ASN A 45 7.45 -6.17 -1.07
N CYS A 46 6.99 -4.99 -1.42
CA CYS A 46 5.61 -4.58 -1.15
C CYS A 46 5.00 -3.89 -2.36
N VAL A 47 3.81 -4.33 -2.72
CA VAL A 47 2.96 -3.64 -3.69
C VAL A 47 1.93 -2.84 -2.92
N ILE A 48 1.71 -1.61 -3.33
CA ILE A 48 0.70 -0.74 -2.71
C ILE A 48 -0.26 -0.26 -3.78
N GLU A 49 -1.54 -0.56 -3.60
CA GLU A 49 -2.63 -0.05 -4.40
C GLU A 49 -3.36 1.01 -3.58
N VAL A 50 -3.66 2.15 -4.19
CA VAL A 50 -4.28 3.27 -3.49
C VAL A 50 -5.66 3.55 -4.09
N LYS A 51 -6.68 3.65 -3.24
CA LYS A 51 -8.05 3.93 -3.67
C LYS A 51 -8.61 5.15 -2.95
N ASN A 52 -9.20 6.05 -3.72
CA ASN A 52 -9.89 7.24 -3.23
C ASN A 52 -11.25 7.30 -3.93
N GLN A 53 -12.20 6.53 -3.44
CA GLN A 53 -13.55 6.44 -4.01
C GLN A 53 -14.60 6.53 -2.91
N ARG A 54 -15.73 7.12 -3.25
CA ARG A 54 -16.83 7.30 -2.31
C ARG A 54 -17.44 5.96 -1.86
N SER A 55 -17.61 5.02 -2.79
CA SER A 55 -18.12 3.68 -2.49
C SER A 55 -16.96 2.70 -2.45
N TYR A 56 -16.90 1.92 -1.38
CA TYR A 56 -15.80 0.99 -1.17
C TYR A 56 -16.11 -0.37 -1.79
N LYS A 57 -15.25 -0.80 -2.70
CA LYS A 57 -15.34 -2.13 -3.34
C LYS A 57 -14.16 -2.98 -2.88
N ILE A 58 -14.08 -3.19 -1.58
CA ILE A 58 -12.90 -3.77 -0.93
C ILE A 58 -12.54 -5.14 -1.48
N HIS A 59 -13.54 -6.01 -1.67
CA HIS A 59 -13.29 -7.37 -2.19
C HIS A 59 -12.64 -7.33 -3.59
N GLU A 60 -13.17 -6.49 -4.48
CA GLU A 60 -12.62 -6.33 -5.83
C GLU A 60 -11.20 -5.74 -5.78
N TRP A 61 -11.03 -4.72 -4.95
CA TRP A 61 -9.73 -4.04 -4.81
C TRP A 61 -8.67 -4.96 -4.22
N MET A 62 -9.07 -5.85 -3.32
CA MET A 62 -8.15 -6.84 -2.75
C MET A 62 -7.69 -7.84 -3.80
N LYS A 63 -8.58 -8.26 -4.70
CA LYS A 63 -8.22 -9.14 -5.82
C LYS A 63 -7.24 -8.45 -6.76
N GLU A 64 -7.50 -7.18 -7.07
CA GLU A 64 -6.63 -6.37 -7.90
C GLU A 64 -5.23 -6.25 -7.29
N THR A 65 -5.17 -5.95 -5.99
CA THR A 65 -3.92 -5.84 -5.24
C THR A 65 -3.13 -7.14 -5.27
N GLU A 66 -3.81 -8.28 -5.12
CA GLU A 66 -3.17 -9.59 -5.17
C GLU A 66 -2.60 -9.89 -6.56
N THR A 67 -3.31 -9.53 -7.62
CA THR A 67 -2.81 -9.67 -8.99
C THR A 67 -1.53 -8.84 -9.18
N GLU A 68 -1.53 -7.61 -8.68
CA GLU A 68 -0.37 -6.72 -8.76
C GLU A 68 0.81 -7.27 -7.96
N ARG A 69 0.54 -7.83 -6.78
CA ARG A 69 1.58 -8.47 -5.96
C ARG A 69 2.27 -9.60 -6.72
N VAL A 70 1.49 -10.45 -7.37
CA VAL A 70 2.02 -11.56 -8.18
C VAL A 70 2.82 -11.03 -9.35
N ASN A 71 2.30 -10.02 -10.06
CA ASN A 71 3.00 -9.41 -11.20
C ASN A 71 4.34 -8.82 -10.80
N ALA A 72 4.43 -8.24 -9.62
CA ALA A 72 5.64 -7.63 -9.09
C ALA A 72 6.58 -8.61 -8.38
N ALA A 73 6.17 -9.87 -8.22
CA ALA A 73 6.88 -10.88 -7.44
C ALA A 73 7.19 -10.38 -6.02
N ALA A 74 6.25 -9.61 -5.44
CA ALA A 74 6.40 -9.05 -4.11
C ALA A 74 5.86 -10.00 -3.04
N ASN A 75 6.40 -9.91 -1.84
CA ASN A 75 5.94 -10.74 -0.72
C ASN A 75 4.66 -10.20 -0.08
N LEU A 76 4.41 -8.92 -0.24
CA LEU A 76 3.32 -8.23 0.45
C LEU A 76 2.53 -7.37 -0.51
N GLY A 77 1.19 -7.46 -0.44
CA GLY A 77 0.29 -6.56 -1.15
C GLY A 77 -0.58 -5.83 -0.13
N VAL A 78 -0.61 -4.52 -0.21
CA VAL A 78 -1.39 -3.67 0.71
C VAL A 78 -2.33 -2.79 -0.09
N LEU A 79 -3.60 -2.82 0.26
CA LEU A 79 -4.59 -1.91 -0.28
C LEU A 79 -4.72 -0.72 0.67
N VAL A 80 -4.37 0.46 0.19
CA VAL A 80 -4.56 1.69 0.97
C VAL A 80 -5.83 2.39 0.51
N ILE A 81 -6.72 2.66 1.45
CA ILE A 81 -7.98 3.34 1.19
C ILE A 81 -7.98 4.67 1.91
N LYS A 82 -8.23 5.74 1.15
CA LYS A 82 -8.52 7.04 1.76
C LYS A 82 -9.95 6.99 2.28
N PRO A 83 -10.18 7.01 3.60
CA PRO A 83 -11.55 7.00 4.14
C PRO A 83 -12.26 8.30 3.79
N ASN A 84 -13.56 8.22 3.54
CA ASN A 84 -14.36 9.41 3.29
C ASN A 84 -14.27 10.36 4.50
N GLY A 85 -14.03 11.62 4.23
CA GLY A 85 -13.91 12.63 5.29
C GLY A 85 -12.53 12.72 5.94
N VAL A 86 -11.58 11.87 5.56
CA VAL A 86 -10.20 11.93 6.08
C VAL A 86 -9.30 12.47 4.98
N GLY A 87 -8.84 13.70 5.13
CA GLY A 87 -8.05 14.37 4.11
C GLY A 87 -6.59 13.96 4.07
N VAL A 88 -5.86 14.53 3.11
CA VAL A 88 -4.44 14.21 2.88
C VAL A 88 -3.54 14.61 4.05
N ALA A 89 -3.94 15.60 4.84
CA ALA A 89 -3.18 16.00 6.03
C ALA A 89 -3.15 14.90 7.09
N ASN A 90 -4.05 13.93 7.01
CA ASN A 90 -4.16 12.81 7.94
C ASN A 90 -3.94 11.47 7.24
N VAL A 91 -3.06 11.45 6.25
CA VAL A 91 -2.75 10.23 5.47
C VAL A 91 -2.28 9.09 6.37
N ASP A 92 -1.63 9.39 7.47
CA ASP A 92 -1.20 8.40 8.47
C ASP A 92 -2.35 7.60 9.07
N LYS A 93 -3.57 8.13 8.98
CA LYS A 93 -4.79 7.50 9.52
C LYS A 93 -5.58 6.77 8.43
N TRP A 94 -5.14 6.81 7.19
CA TRP A 94 -5.81 6.07 6.13
C TRP A 94 -5.69 4.57 6.39
N TRP A 95 -6.61 3.81 5.81
CA TRP A 95 -6.67 2.37 6.08
C TRP A 95 -5.71 1.60 5.20
N ALA A 96 -4.95 0.71 5.82
CA ALA A 96 -4.13 -0.27 5.10
C ALA A 96 -4.80 -1.62 5.29
N VAL A 97 -5.29 -2.20 4.21
CA VAL A 97 -6.08 -3.44 4.23
C VAL A 97 -5.23 -4.57 3.67
N VAL A 98 -5.13 -5.65 4.43
CA VAL A 98 -4.40 -6.86 4.05
C VAL A 98 -5.26 -8.07 4.43
N SER A 99 -4.94 -9.24 3.86
CA SER A 99 -5.60 -10.47 4.28
C SER A 99 -5.20 -10.83 5.71
N LEU A 100 -6.05 -11.62 6.37
CA LEU A 100 -5.73 -12.09 7.72
C LEU A 100 -4.42 -12.90 7.73
N GLU A 101 -4.19 -13.70 6.69
CA GLU A 101 -2.93 -14.44 6.58
C GLU A 101 -1.72 -13.51 6.51
N THR A 102 -1.82 -12.42 5.74
CA THR A 102 -0.75 -11.45 5.64
C THR A 102 -0.40 -10.84 7.00
N ILE A 103 -1.41 -10.38 7.75
CA ILE A 103 -1.16 -9.79 9.08
C ILE A 103 -0.64 -10.84 10.06
N ARG A 104 -1.10 -12.08 9.97
CA ARG A 104 -0.57 -13.17 10.79
C ARG A 104 0.92 -13.36 10.58
N LYS A 105 1.35 -13.38 9.33
CA LYS A 105 2.78 -13.52 8.98
C LYS A 105 3.60 -12.34 9.47
N LEU A 106 3.07 -11.13 9.33
CA LEU A 106 3.75 -9.92 9.80
C LEU A 106 3.92 -9.93 11.32
N ILE A 107 2.90 -10.37 12.06
CA ILE A 107 2.98 -10.49 13.51
C ILE A 107 4.02 -11.53 13.90
N GLU A 108 4.05 -12.66 13.20
CA GLU A 108 5.04 -13.72 13.44
C GLU A 108 6.46 -13.21 13.21
N GLU A 109 6.68 -12.49 12.11
CA GLU A 109 7.99 -11.90 11.82
C GLU A 109 8.41 -10.87 12.86
N LEU A 110 7.47 -10.05 13.31
CA LEU A 110 7.73 -9.05 14.35
C LEU A 110 8.13 -9.71 15.66
N GLU A 111 7.41 -10.75 16.05
CA GLU A 111 7.75 -11.49 17.29
C GLU A 111 9.09 -12.21 17.18
N SER A 112 9.42 -12.75 16.02
CA SER A 112 10.73 -13.37 15.76
C SER A 112 11.85 -12.34 15.87
N ALA A 113 11.66 -11.15 15.32
CA ALA A 113 12.63 -10.06 15.41
C ALA A 113 12.85 -9.64 16.86
N LYS A 114 11.79 -9.56 17.66
CA LYS A 114 11.87 -9.23 19.10
C LYS A 114 12.65 -10.30 19.86
N ARG A 115 12.41 -11.57 19.58
CA ARG A 115 13.15 -12.67 20.23
C ARG A 115 14.64 -12.61 19.91
N LEU A 116 15.00 -12.34 18.67
CA LEU A 116 16.39 -12.17 18.27
C LEU A 116 17.04 -10.99 18.98
N GLN A 117 16.33 -9.89 19.12
CA GLN A 117 16.84 -8.71 19.82
C GLN A 117 17.07 -9.02 21.29
N SER A 118 16.15 -9.70 21.95
CA SER A 118 16.29 -10.09 23.37
C SER A 118 17.48 -11.01 23.60
N SER A 119 17.75 -11.94 22.68
CA SER A 119 18.89 -12.86 22.84
C SER A 119 20.23 -12.20 22.61
N ARG A 120 20.28 -11.01 22.01
CA ARG A 120 21.51 -10.23 21.82
C ARG A 120 21.82 -9.31 23.01
N ASP A 121 20.80 -8.96 23.76
CA ASP A 121 20.91 -8.12 24.94
C ASP A 121 21.26 -8.98 26.16
#